data_33dfeff96d73728dae4d3ffcda61b9f4
#
_entry.id   33dfeff96d73728dae4d3ffcda61b9f4
#
_cell.length_a   1.000
_cell.length_b   1.000
_cell.length_c   1.000
_cell.angle_alpha   90.00
_cell.angle_beta   90.00
_cell.angle_gamma   90.00
#
_symmetry.space_group_name_H-M   'P 1'
#
loop_
_entity.id
_entity.type
_entity.pdbx_description
1 polymer ?
#
loop_
_entity_poly.entity_id
_entity_poly.type
_entity_poly.pdbx_seq_one_letter_code
_entity_poly.pdbx_strand_id
1 'polypeptide(L)'
;AQGFRVGIISQPDWLSAQAFRVLGKPNLFFGVTAGNMDSMVNRYTADRKPRSDDAYTPNGEANRRPDRAVVVYAQRCREAFPGVNVVIGSIEASLRRIAHYDYWSDKVRRSVLPDSKADLLIFGSAERALVELAHRLAAGENIAAIRDLRGTAFMVPRGWLPGEGWAEIDSTEVDTPGLLIRHADPYAPTPEPEAAAACTAKPPPGGGRTQLIQLQFLAHQRMPKLDRARTAIRLPSYEQVASDPVLYAHASRTFHIESNPGNARALVQAHGERDVWLNPPPIPLSTPEMDGVFAAPFQRRPHPSYGEAKIPAFEMIRFSVNIMRGCFGGCTFCSITEHEGRIIQSRSEQSILHEIEEIRDKTPGFTGVISDLGGPTANMYRLACKDPKIESACRRLSCVFPGICENLDTDHTPLLQLYRKARALPGVKKVLISSGLRYDLAVRDPQYVRELVSHHVGGYLKIAPEHTEDGPLAHMMKPGMDSYEQFRILFEKFSKEAGKEQYLIPYFIAAHPGTT
;
A
#
# COMPACT_ATOMS: atom_id res chain seq x y z
N ALA A 1 -1.63 6.76 -25.37
CA ALA A 1 -2.31 5.53 -25.80
C ALA A 1 -3.82 5.73 -25.99
N GLN A 2 -4.46 6.62 -25.20
CA GLN A 2 -5.92 6.85 -25.24
C GLN A 2 -6.34 8.09 -26.07
N GLY A 3 -5.44 8.66 -26.88
CA GLY A 3 -5.73 9.82 -27.74
C GLY A 3 -5.69 11.18 -27.04
N PHE A 4 -5.40 11.23 -25.74
CA PHE A 4 -5.28 12.48 -25.00
C PHE A 4 -3.87 13.07 -25.12
N ARG A 5 -3.79 14.39 -25.22
CA ARG A 5 -2.52 15.12 -25.04
C ARG A 5 -2.25 15.30 -23.55
N VAL A 6 -1.09 14.87 -23.09
CA VAL A 6 -0.68 14.95 -21.70
C VAL A 6 0.61 15.76 -21.60
N GLY A 7 0.61 16.78 -20.75
CA GLY A 7 1.80 17.51 -20.39
C GLY A 7 2.26 17.10 -18.98
N ILE A 8 3.56 17.02 -18.77
CA ILE A 8 4.15 16.69 -17.47
C ILE A 8 4.93 17.89 -16.98
N ILE A 9 4.67 18.33 -15.75
CA ILE A 9 5.47 19.32 -15.03
C ILE A 9 6.19 18.55 -13.92
N SER A 10 7.47 18.31 -14.12
CA SER A 10 8.28 17.50 -13.21
C SER A 10 8.88 18.37 -12.13
N GLN A 11 8.61 18.05 -10.86
CA GLN A 11 9.12 18.76 -9.67
C GLN A 11 9.07 20.30 -9.79
N PRO A 12 7.86 20.88 -10.00
CA PRO A 12 7.73 22.32 -10.19
C PRO A 12 8.25 23.11 -8.99
N ASP A 13 8.73 24.31 -9.24
CA ASP A 13 8.94 25.27 -8.16
C ASP A 13 7.59 25.57 -7.49
N TRP A 14 7.47 25.17 -6.25
CA TRP A 14 6.23 25.23 -5.47
C TRP A 14 6.08 26.53 -4.69
N LEU A 15 7.09 27.41 -4.69
CA LEU A 15 7.03 28.68 -3.97
C LEU A 15 5.99 29.62 -4.57
N SER A 16 5.67 29.47 -5.86
CA SER A 16 4.64 30.24 -6.54
C SER A 16 3.82 29.39 -7.49
N ALA A 17 2.69 29.95 -7.99
CA ALA A 17 1.87 29.29 -9.01
C ALA A 17 2.45 29.38 -10.43
N GLN A 18 3.56 30.09 -10.64
CA GLN A 18 4.09 30.36 -11.98
C GLN A 18 4.52 29.08 -12.71
N ALA A 19 5.21 28.18 -12.03
CA ALA A 19 5.65 26.90 -12.60
C ALA A 19 4.47 26.01 -13.04
N PHE A 20 3.30 26.18 -12.45
CA PHE A 20 2.09 25.43 -12.78
C PHE A 20 1.32 26.00 -13.99
N ARG A 21 1.76 27.13 -14.55
CA ARG A 21 1.19 27.79 -15.74
C ARG A 21 1.93 27.47 -17.02
N VAL A 22 3.09 26.85 -16.96
CA VAL A 22 4.02 26.67 -18.11
C VAL A 22 3.41 25.90 -19.29
N LEU A 23 2.43 25.04 -19.05
CA LEU A 23 1.71 24.28 -20.09
C LEU A 23 0.33 24.90 -20.46
N GLY A 24 -0.01 26.04 -19.85
CA GLY A 24 -1.33 26.63 -20.01
C GLY A 24 -2.44 25.94 -19.21
N LYS A 25 -3.67 26.39 -19.39
CA LYS A 25 -4.85 25.83 -18.72
C LYS A 25 -5.18 24.45 -19.27
N PRO A 26 -5.25 23.39 -18.44
CA PRO A 26 -5.67 22.08 -18.92
C PRO A 26 -7.15 22.09 -19.33
N ASN A 27 -7.47 21.33 -20.37
CA ASN A 27 -8.84 21.20 -20.86
C ASN A 27 -9.71 20.31 -19.96
N LEU A 28 -9.13 19.30 -19.33
CA LEU A 28 -9.86 18.31 -18.53
C LEU A 28 -9.57 18.48 -17.04
N PHE A 29 -8.33 18.27 -16.61
CA PHE A 29 -7.94 18.35 -15.21
C PHE A 29 -6.42 18.45 -15.04
N PHE A 30 -5.99 18.88 -13.86
CA PHE A 30 -4.66 18.62 -13.32
C PHE A 30 -4.63 17.27 -12.62
N GLY A 31 -3.73 16.37 -13.02
CA GLY A 31 -3.39 15.17 -12.26
C GLY A 31 -2.19 15.45 -11.34
N VAL A 32 -2.37 15.35 -10.05
CA VAL A 32 -1.35 15.70 -9.04
C VAL A 32 -0.88 14.47 -8.27
N THR A 33 0.43 14.32 -8.18
CA THR A 33 1.10 13.24 -7.43
C THR A 33 2.35 13.76 -6.73
N ALA A 34 2.72 13.15 -5.60
CA ALA A 34 4.02 13.35 -4.97
C ALA A 34 5.16 12.54 -5.63
N GLY A 35 4.82 11.68 -6.60
CA GLY A 35 5.72 10.70 -7.19
C GLY A 35 5.45 9.29 -6.65
N ASN A 36 6.42 8.40 -6.78
CA ASN A 36 6.33 7.00 -6.37
C ASN A 36 6.57 6.76 -4.87
N MET A 37 6.93 7.81 -4.12
CA MET A 37 7.08 7.78 -2.66
C MET A 37 6.35 8.93 -1.99
N ASP A 38 6.07 8.76 -0.72
CA ASP A 38 5.55 9.81 0.15
C ASP A 38 6.60 10.92 0.33
N SER A 39 6.18 12.18 0.15
CA SER A 39 7.09 13.34 0.22
C SER A 39 7.74 13.50 1.59
N MET A 40 7.03 13.15 2.66
CA MET A 40 7.54 13.25 4.03
C MET A 40 8.61 12.19 4.28
N VAL A 41 8.41 10.93 3.81
CA VAL A 41 9.41 9.85 3.90
C VAL A 41 10.67 10.21 3.13
N ASN A 42 10.53 10.88 2.00
CA ASN A 42 11.67 11.32 1.20
C ASN A 42 12.46 12.47 1.84
N ARG A 43 11.76 13.37 2.52
CA ARG A 43 12.37 14.56 3.09
C ARG A 43 12.96 14.36 4.46
N TYR A 44 12.42 13.45 5.27
CA TYR A 44 12.80 13.28 6.66
C TYR A 44 13.31 11.87 6.96
N THR A 45 14.20 11.78 7.95
CA THR A 45 14.60 10.52 8.56
C THR A 45 13.52 10.02 9.54
N ALA A 46 13.70 8.80 10.06
CA ALA A 46 12.86 8.29 11.15
C ALA A 46 12.94 9.16 12.43
N ASP A 47 14.07 9.84 12.66
CA ASP A 47 14.25 10.78 13.77
C ASP A 47 13.65 12.17 13.49
N ARG A 48 12.82 12.31 12.46
CA ARG A 48 12.19 13.57 12.05
C ARG A 48 13.19 14.67 11.65
N LYS A 49 14.44 14.30 11.32
CA LYS A 49 15.46 15.23 10.85
C LYS A 49 15.41 15.36 9.32
N PRO A 50 15.56 16.56 8.76
CA PRO A 50 15.67 16.70 7.31
C PRO A 50 16.84 15.89 6.76
N ARG A 51 16.64 15.19 5.65
CA ARG A 51 17.71 14.49 4.92
C ARG A 51 18.62 15.49 4.22
N SER A 52 19.88 15.14 4.12
CA SER A 52 20.90 15.92 3.39
C SER A 52 20.82 15.74 1.88
N ASP A 53 20.10 14.71 1.41
CA ASP A 53 19.93 14.36 0.01
C ASP A 53 18.52 13.90 -0.31
N ASP A 54 18.13 13.94 -1.59
CA ASP A 54 16.90 13.37 -2.12
C ASP A 54 17.23 12.60 -3.40
N ALA A 55 17.17 11.28 -3.35
CA ALA A 55 17.51 10.42 -4.48
C ALA A 55 16.62 10.64 -5.73
N TYR A 56 15.48 11.31 -5.60
CA TYR A 56 14.57 11.58 -6.71
C TYR A 56 14.72 12.99 -7.32
N THR A 57 15.68 13.77 -6.89
CA THR A 57 15.94 15.12 -7.41
C THR A 57 17.20 15.15 -8.28
N PRO A 58 17.35 16.18 -9.14
CA PRO A 58 18.57 16.40 -9.90
C PRO A 58 19.80 16.43 -8.97
N ASN A 59 20.78 15.58 -9.28
CA ASN A 59 22.03 15.42 -8.53
C ASN A 59 21.85 15.08 -7.03
N GLY A 60 20.68 14.60 -6.64
CA GLY A 60 20.38 14.26 -5.24
C GLY A 60 20.15 15.46 -4.34
N GLU A 61 19.88 16.66 -4.87
CA GLU A 61 19.70 17.87 -4.07
C GLU A 61 18.53 17.77 -3.09
N ALA A 62 18.78 18.00 -1.80
CA ALA A 62 17.75 18.04 -0.78
C ALA A 62 16.84 19.28 -0.90
N ASN A 63 15.70 19.23 -0.22
CA ASN A 63 14.75 20.35 -0.03
C ASN A 63 14.10 20.90 -1.31
N ARG A 64 14.12 20.17 -2.42
CA ARG A 64 13.45 20.57 -3.66
C ARG A 64 11.93 20.34 -3.63
N ARG A 65 11.44 19.48 -2.78
CA ARG A 65 10.02 19.16 -2.65
C ARG A 65 9.41 19.77 -1.40
N PRO A 66 8.13 20.23 -1.46
CA PRO A 66 7.43 20.68 -0.26
C PRO A 66 7.04 19.50 0.64
N ASP A 67 6.80 19.79 1.89
CA ASP A 67 6.12 18.88 2.80
C ASP A 67 4.70 18.61 2.30
N ARG A 68 4.28 17.34 2.35
CA ARG A 68 2.95 16.93 1.89
C ARG A 68 2.66 17.46 0.48
N ALA A 69 3.54 17.06 -0.46
CA ALA A 69 3.62 17.62 -1.81
C ALA A 69 2.27 17.60 -2.55
N VAL A 70 1.45 16.56 -2.37
CA VAL A 70 0.12 16.48 -3.00
C VAL A 70 -0.76 17.65 -2.60
N VAL A 71 -0.76 18.05 -1.33
CA VAL A 71 -1.56 19.19 -0.83
C VAL A 71 -1.06 20.49 -1.45
N VAL A 72 0.24 20.73 -1.38
CA VAL A 72 0.85 21.98 -1.88
C VAL A 72 0.65 22.10 -3.39
N TYR A 73 0.94 21.05 -4.15
CA TYR A 73 0.80 21.08 -5.61
C TYR A 73 -0.67 21.27 -6.03
N ALA A 74 -1.62 20.61 -5.37
CA ALA A 74 -3.04 20.81 -5.66
C ALA A 74 -3.48 22.26 -5.41
N GLN A 75 -3.04 22.86 -4.32
CA GLN A 75 -3.32 24.26 -4.01
C GLN A 75 -2.70 25.21 -5.06
N ARG A 76 -1.47 24.96 -5.49
CA ARG A 76 -0.82 25.73 -6.56
C ARG A 76 -1.53 25.59 -7.92
N CYS A 77 -2.03 24.40 -8.26
CA CYS A 77 -2.87 24.22 -9.45
C CYS A 77 -4.14 25.08 -9.39
N ARG A 78 -4.81 25.12 -8.23
CA ARG A 78 -5.99 25.98 -8.00
C ARG A 78 -5.68 27.47 -8.11
N GLU A 79 -4.54 27.89 -7.58
CA GLU A 79 -4.06 29.27 -7.67
C GLU A 79 -3.69 29.64 -9.11
N ALA A 80 -3.05 28.71 -9.85
CA ALA A 80 -2.66 28.94 -11.24
C ALA A 80 -3.87 29.14 -12.16
N PHE A 81 -4.89 28.29 -12.02
CA PHE A 81 -6.09 28.31 -12.85
C PHE A 81 -7.34 28.00 -12.00
N PRO A 82 -7.98 29.03 -11.42
CA PRO A 82 -9.23 28.84 -10.69
C PRO A 82 -10.29 28.16 -11.53
N GLY A 83 -11.04 27.24 -10.93
CA GLY A 83 -12.14 26.52 -11.58
C GLY A 83 -11.74 25.34 -12.47
N VAL A 84 -10.45 25.03 -12.59
CA VAL A 84 -10.01 23.80 -13.25
C VAL A 84 -10.12 22.62 -12.29
N ASN A 85 -10.54 21.45 -12.79
CA ASN A 85 -10.61 20.24 -12.01
C ASN A 85 -9.21 19.80 -11.54
N VAL A 86 -9.09 19.38 -10.28
CA VAL A 86 -7.87 18.86 -9.68
C VAL A 86 -8.12 17.44 -9.19
N VAL A 87 -7.41 16.50 -9.77
CA VAL A 87 -7.44 15.06 -9.41
C VAL A 87 -6.12 14.71 -8.74
N ILE A 88 -6.18 14.15 -7.54
CA ILE A 88 -4.98 13.72 -6.80
C ILE A 88 -4.88 12.21 -6.78
N GLY A 89 -3.65 11.69 -6.68
CA GLY A 89 -3.45 10.24 -6.68
C GLY A 89 -2.06 9.84 -6.20
N SER A 90 -1.68 8.59 -6.55
CA SER A 90 -0.43 7.96 -6.13
C SER A 90 -0.39 7.62 -4.62
N ILE A 91 0.75 7.12 -4.13
CA ILE A 91 0.88 6.55 -2.79
C ILE A 91 0.54 7.55 -1.69
N GLU A 92 1.04 8.78 -1.77
CA GLU A 92 0.80 9.81 -0.73
C GLU A 92 -0.68 10.13 -0.56
N ALA A 93 -1.43 10.28 -1.66
CA ALA A 93 -2.87 10.51 -1.60
C ALA A 93 -3.62 9.26 -1.14
N SER A 94 -3.24 8.07 -1.63
CA SER A 94 -3.86 6.79 -1.27
C SER A 94 -3.81 6.53 0.22
N LEU A 95 -2.66 6.77 0.87
CA LEU A 95 -2.49 6.54 2.31
C LEU A 95 -3.19 7.59 3.18
N ARG A 96 -3.58 8.73 2.60
CA ARG A 96 -4.22 9.85 3.32
C ARG A 96 -5.67 10.09 2.90
N ARG A 97 -6.33 9.09 2.31
CA ARG A 97 -7.71 9.23 1.79
C ARG A 97 -8.79 9.36 2.87
N ILE A 98 -8.49 8.90 4.09
CA ILE A 98 -9.29 9.13 5.31
C ILE A 98 -8.44 9.82 6.37
N ALA A 99 -8.98 10.04 7.57
CA ALA A 99 -8.20 10.49 8.72
C ALA A 99 -7.02 9.53 8.96
N HIS A 100 -5.84 10.08 9.14
CA HIS A 100 -4.60 9.31 9.22
C HIS A 100 -3.63 9.90 10.26
N TYR A 101 -2.85 9.04 10.90
CA TYR A 101 -1.79 9.48 11.79
C TYR A 101 -0.60 10.02 10.99
N ASP A 102 -0.24 11.26 11.27
CA ASP A 102 0.94 11.92 10.69
C ASP A 102 2.09 11.86 11.70
N TYR A 103 3.01 10.95 11.48
CA TYR A 103 4.17 10.70 12.33
C TYR A 103 5.01 11.97 12.58
N TRP A 104 5.17 12.83 11.57
CA TRP A 104 6.04 14.02 11.68
C TRP A 104 5.44 15.11 12.54
N SER A 105 4.13 15.29 12.52
CA SER A 105 3.42 16.24 13.38
C SER A 105 2.88 15.62 14.67
N ASP A 106 3.01 14.29 14.82
CA ASP A 106 2.51 13.50 15.95
C ASP A 106 1.02 13.72 16.23
N LYS A 107 0.22 13.70 15.17
CA LYS A 107 -1.21 13.99 15.23
C LYS A 107 -1.98 13.18 14.21
N VAL A 108 -3.21 12.84 14.55
CA VAL A 108 -4.18 12.41 13.55
C VAL A 108 -4.60 13.63 12.72
N ARG A 109 -4.40 13.55 11.42
CA ARG A 109 -4.82 14.58 10.47
C ARG A 109 -6.08 14.13 9.73
N ARG A 110 -6.83 15.10 9.24
CA ARG A 110 -7.99 14.82 8.38
C ARG A 110 -7.56 14.29 7.01
N SER A 111 -8.50 13.76 6.26
CA SER A 111 -8.27 13.33 4.88
C SER A 111 -7.53 14.38 4.05
N VAL A 112 -6.72 13.93 3.09
CA VAL A 112 -6.03 14.83 2.14
C VAL A 112 -6.99 15.62 1.24
N LEU A 113 -8.22 15.14 1.05
CA LEU A 113 -9.22 15.80 0.19
C LEU A 113 -9.60 17.20 0.67
N PRO A 114 -10.04 17.43 1.92
CA PRO A 114 -10.32 18.77 2.41
C PRO A 114 -9.08 19.67 2.47
N ASP A 115 -7.88 19.11 2.72
CA ASP A 115 -6.65 19.90 2.79
C ASP A 115 -6.16 20.35 1.41
N SER A 116 -6.24 19.49 0.41
CA SER A 116 -5.84 19.78 -0.98
C SER A 116 -6.89 20.56 -1.76
N LYS A 117 -8.15 20.53 -1.31
CA LYS A 117 -9.32 21.01 -2.05
C LYS A 117 -9.45 20.36 -3.43
N ALA A 118 -8.99 19.12 -3.57
CA ALA A 118 -9.14 18.36 -4.81
C ALA A 118 -10.60 17.95 -5.06
N ASP A 119 -10.98 17.84 -6.33
CA ASP A 119 -12.32 17.42 -6.73
C ASP A 119 -12.51 15.92 -6.62
N LEU A 120 -11.43 15.16 -6.87
CA LEU A 120 -11.41 13.70 -6.86
C LEU A 120 -10.04 13.21 -6.43
N LEU A 121 -10.03 12.13 -5.66
CA LEU A 121 -8.86 11.33 -5.36
C LEU A 121 -9.01 9.96 -6.03
N ILE A 122 -7.99 9.51 -6.75
CA ILE A 122 -7.92 8.15 -7.29
C ILE A 122 -6.83 7.39 -6.53
N PHE A 123 -7.21 6.27 -5.91
CA PHE A 123 -6.29 5.45 -5.13
C PHE A 123 -6.07 4.06 -5.75
N GLY A 124 -4.98 3.44 -5.40
CA GLY A 124 -4.61 2.13 -5.92
C GLY A 124 -4.11 2.16 -7.36
N SER A 125 -4.31 1.06 -8.08
CA SER A 125 -4.02 0.94 -9.50
C SER A 125 -5.03 1.76 -10.30
N ALA A 126 -4.62 2.95 -10.71
CA ALA A 126 -5.51 4.02 -11.18
C ALA A 126 -5.81 3.98 -12.69
N GLU A 127 -5.18 3.09 -13.46
CA GLU A 127 -5.18 3.14 -14.92
C GLU A 127 -6.59 3.14 -15.51
N ARG A 128 -7.43 2.19 -15.07
CA ARG A 128 -8.81 2.07 -15.57
C ARG A 128 -9.65 3.27 -15.17
N ALA A 129 -9.61 3.67 -13.89
CA ALA A 129 -10.39 4.80 -13.39
C ALA A 129 -9.95 6.13 -14.03
N LEU A 130 -8.64 6.33 -14.25
CA LEU A 130 -8.11 7.53 -14.89
C LEU A 130 -8.54 7.66 -16.35
N VAL A 131 -8.49 6.56 -17.10
CA VAL A 131 -8.93 6.52 -18.50
C VAL A 131 -10.42 6.81 -18.60
N GLU A 132 -11.24 6.15 -17.80
CA GLU A 132 -12.69 6.37 -17.79
C GLU A 132 -13.03 7.81 -17.40
N LEU A 133 -12.42 8.33 -16.33
CA LEU A 133 -12.59 9.73 -15.94
C LEU A 133 -12.27 10.70 -17.08
N ALA A 134 -11.14 10.49 -17.77
CA ALA A 134 -10.72 11.37 -18.85
C ALA A 134 -11.73 11.35 -20.02
N HIS A 135 -12.25 10.20 -20.40
CA HIS A 135 -13.28 10.08 -21.46
C HIS A 135 -14.61 10.72 -21.04
N ARG A 136 -15.07 10.52 -19.81
CA ARG A 136 -16.32 11.12 -19.32
C ARG A 136 -16.22 12.66 -19.25
N LEU A 137 -15.10 13.19 -18.78
CA LEU A 137 -14.84 14.64 -18.79
C LEU A 137 -14.74 15.20 -20.23
N ALA A 138 -14.12 14.47 -21.14
CA ALA A 138 -14.05 14.86 -22.55
C ALA A 138 -15.42 14.83 -23.25
N ALA A 139 -16.34 14.00 -22.79
CA ALA A 139 -17.73 13.98 -23.22
C ALA A 139 -18.59 15.11 -22.59
N GLY A 140 -17.99 15.96 -21.72
CA GLY A 140 -18.65 17.09 -21.09
C GLY A 140 -19.34 16.78 -19.77
N GLU A 141 -19.14 15.59 -19.20
CA GLU A 141 -19.70 15.27 -17.89
C GLU A 141 -18.99 16.09 -16.79
N ASN A 142 -19.75 16.55 -15.81
CA ASN A 142 -19.17 17.30 -14.69
C ASN A 142 -18.49 16.34 -13.71
N ILE A 143 -17.26 16.66 -13.30
CA ILE A 143 -16.51 15.84 -12.32
C ILE A 143 -17.30 15.63 -11.01
N ALA A 144 -18.13 16.61 -10.62
CA ALA A 144 -18.99 16.51 -9.44
C ALA A 144 -20.11 15.47 -9.59
N ALA A 145 -20.44 15.03 -10.80
CA ALA A 145 -21.43 13.98 -11.09
C ALA A 145 -20.80 12.59 -11.14
N ILE A 146 -19.49 12.50 -11.40
CA ILE A 146 -18.76 11.23 -11.51
C ILE A 146 -18.48 10.66 -10.10
N ARG A 147 -19.42 9.85 -9.60
CA ARG A 147 -19.41 9.31 -8.22
C ARG A 147 -19.35 7.77 -8.16
N ASP A 148 -19.37 7.10 -9.28
CA ASP A 148 -19.52 5.66 -9.46
C ASP A 148 -18.20 4.93 -9.77
N LEU A 149 -17.10 5.67 -10.00
CA LEU A 149 -15.80 5.06 -10.31
C LEU A 149 -15.20 4.38 -9.08
N ARG A 150 -14.90 3.09 -9.20
CA ARG A 150 -14.18 2.35 -8.17
C ARG A 150 -12.75 2.88 -7.99
N GLY A 151 -12.23 2.77 -6.77
CA GLY A 151 -10.90 3.29 -6.47
C GLY A 151 -10.84 4.82 -6.39
N THR A 152 -11.97 5.47 -6.13
CA THR A 152 -12.04 6.92 -5.98
C THR A 152 -12.57 7.34 -4.62
N ALA A 153 -12.19 8.55 -4.21
CA ALA A 153 -12.73 9.22 -3.03
C ALA A 153 -13.00 10.70 -3.34
N PHE A 154 -14.03 11.27 -2.71
CA PHE A 154 -14.47 12.64 -2.94
C PHE A 154 -15.25 13.20 -1.74
N MET A 155 -15.40 14.51 -1.70
CA MET A 155 -16.18 15.20 -0.67
C MET A 155 -17.64 15.33 -1.06
N VAL A 156 -18.55 15.02 -0.12
CA VAL A 156 -20.01 15.15 -0.29
C VAL A 156 -20.63 15.91 0.90
N PRO A 157 -21.86 16.42 0.78
CA PRO A 157 -22.63 16.87 1.93
C PRO A 157 -22.80 15.75 2.96
N ARG A 158 -22.92 16.12 4.23
CA ARG A 158 -23.14 15.13 5.30
C ARG A 158 -24.41 14.33 5.08
N GLY A 159 -24.31 13.00 5.25
CA GLY A 159 -25.44 12.08 5.07
C GLY A 159 -25.82 11.82 3.60
N TRP A 160 -24.98 12.22 2.65
CA TRP A 160 -25.21 11.95 1.24
C TRP A 160 -25.11 10.44 0.93
N LEU A 161 -26.03 9.94 0.11
CA LEU A 161 -26.02 8.60 -0.45
C LEU A 161 -26.16 8.66 -1.98
N PRO A 162 -25.63 7.69 -2.74
CA PRO A 162 -25.66 7.71 -4.21
C PRO A 162 -27.05 7.64 -4.85
N GLY A 163 -28.08 7.23 -4.12
CA GLY A 163 -29.46 7.13 -4.61
C GLY A 163 -30.30 6.12 -3.86
N GLU A 164 -31.46 5.81 -4.41
CA GLU A 164 -32.39 4.85 -3.81
C GLU A 164 -31.80 3.44 -3.70
N GLY A 165 -32.15 2.75 -2.62
CA GLY A 165 -31.67 1.40 -2.32
C GLY A 165 -30.27 1.32 -1.71
N TRP A 166 -29.61 2.46 -1.46
CA TRP A 166 -28.41 2.49 -0.64
C TRP A 166 -28.74 2.51 0.85
N ALA A 167 -27.96 1.74 1.61
CA ALA A 167 -28.04 1.72 3.07
C ALA A 167 -26.70 2.18 3.66
N GLU A 168 -26.77 2.85 4.79
CA GLU A 168 -25.61 3.15 5.62
C GLU A 168 -25.72 2.36 6.92
N ILE A 169 -24.60 1.74 7.31
CA ILE A 169 -24.48 1.02 8.58
C ILE A 169 -23.33 1.63 9.38
N ASP A 170 -23.39 1.52 10.69
CA ASP A 170 -22.29 1.92 11.55
C ASP A 170 -21.14 0.92 11.51
N SER A 171 -19.90 1.39 11.65
CA SER A 171 -18.72 0.53 11.65
C SER A 171 -18.73 -0.50 12.77
N THR A 172 -19.41 -0.24 13.89
CA THR A 172 -19.57 -1.18 15.01
C THR A 172 -20.44 -2.39 14.68
N GLU A 173 -21.26 -2.31 13.62
CA GLU A 173 -21.99 -3.45 13.07
C GLU A 173 -21.09 -4.41 12.27
N VAL A 174 -19.89 -3.96 11.92
CA VAL A 174 -18.91 -4.74 11.13
C VAL A 174 -17.84 -5.35 12.01
N ASP A 175 -17.36 -4.57 12.97
CA ASP A 175 -16.28 -4.94 13.89
C ASP A 175 -16.44 -4.14 15.19
N THR A 176 -16.13 -4.77 16.32
CA THR A 176 -16.25 -4.10 17.62
C THR A 176 -14.95 -3.36 17.96
N PRO A 177 -15.00 -2.09 18.39
CA PRO A 177 -13.83 -1.39 18.91
C PRO A 177 -13.15 -2.19 20.02
N GLY A 178 -11.82 -2.29 19.95
CA GLY A 178 -11.00 -2.98 20.94
C GLY A 178 -10.88 -2.20 22.25
N LEU A 179 -10.09 -2.75 23.17
CA LEU A 179 -9.71 -2.08 24.41
C LEU A 179 -8.28 -1.55 24.28
N LEU A 180 -8.03 -0.35 24.83
CA LEU A 180 -6.69 0.18 24.93
C LEU A 180 -5.96 -0.51 26.09
N ILE A 181 -4.98 -1.36 25.77
CA ILE A 181 -4.08 -1.94 26.74
C ILE A 181 -2.93 -0.93 26.94
N ARG A 182 -2.90 -0.28 28.11
CA ARG A 182 -1.77 0.56 28.49
C ARG A 182 -0.68 -0.34 29.05
N HIS A 183 0.44 -0.42 28.38
CA HIS A 183 1.66 -1.03 28.94
C HIS A 183 2.26 -0.06 29.95
N ALA A 184 2.74 -0.59 31.08
CA ALA A 184 3.52 0.20 32.01
C ALA A 184 4.77 0.73 31.30
N ASP A 185 5.11 1.99 31.55
CA ASP A 185 6.36 2.56 31.05
C ASP A 185 7.52 1.79 31.69
N PRO A 186 8.35 1.07 30.93
CA PRO A 186 9.47 0.30 31.49
C PRO A 186 10.55 1.20 32.16
N TYR A 187 10.50 2.50 31.89
CA TYR A 187 11.40 3.50 32.44
C TYR A 187 10.75 4.34 33.57
N ALA A 188 9.45 4.10 33.87
CA ALA A 188 8.81 4.75 34.98
C ALA A 188 9.47 4.27 36.30
N PRO A 189 9.84 5.16 37.23
CA PRO A 189 10.34 4.74 38.52
C PRO A 189 9.30 3.81 39.17
N THR A 190 9.75 2.63 39.58
CA THR A 190 8.88 1.68 40.30
C THR A 190 8.37 2.40 41.55
N PRO A 191 7.04 2.54 41.72
CA PRO A 191 6.52 3.12 42.96
C PRO A 191 7.04 2.26 44.12
N GLU A 192 7.64 2.89 45.12
CA GLU A 192 8.01 2.19 46.33
C GLU A 192 6.78 1.42 46.84
N PRO A 193 6.94 0.18 47.28
CA PRO A 193 5.82 -0.58 47.78
C PRO A 193 5.27 0.15 49.01
N GLU A 194 4.19 0.89 48.83
CA GLU A 194 3.39 1.31 49.96
C GLU A 194 3.06 0.04 50.76
N ALA A 195 3.43 0.02 52.02
CA ALA A 195 3.25 -1.09 52.94
C ALA A 195 1.81 -1.64 52.73
N ALA A 196 1.74 -2.88 52.29
CA ALA A 196 0.48 -3.53 52.03
C ALA A 196 -0.37 -3.49 53.30
N ALA A 197 -1.28 -2.54 53.37
CA ALA A 197 -2.35 -2.57 54.34
C ALA A 197 -3.16 -3.83 54.01
N ALA A 198 -3.01 -4.82 54.86
CA ALA A 198 -3.68 -6.10 54.74
C ALA A 198 -5.18 -5.88 54.68
N CYS A 199 -5.75 -5.94 53.48
CA CYS A 199 -7.18 -6.07 53.30
C CYS A 199 -7.60 -7.49 53.69
N THR A 200 -7.79 -7.73 54.95
CA THR A 200 -8.57 -8.83 55.47
C THR A 200 -10.05 -8.51 55.29
N ALA A 201 -10.53 -8.64 54.06
CA ALA A 201 -11.97 -8.72 53.84
C ALA A 201 -12.43 -10.16 54.04
N LYS A 202 -13.05 -10.43 55.19
CA LYS A 202 -13.80 -11.67 55.40
C LYS A 202 -14.92 -11.74 54.39
N PRO A 203 -15.16 -12.89 53.74
CA PRO A 203 -16.33 -13.08 52.91
C PRO A 203 -17.60 -13.02 53.78
N PRO A 204 -18.71 -12.41 53.32
CA PRO A 204 -19.96 -12.38 54.06
C PRO A 204 -20.55 -13.80 54.17
N PRO A 205 -21.05 -14.19 55.32
CA PRO A 205 -21.82 -15.44 55.47
C PRO A 205 -23.23 -15.19 54.99
N GLY A 206 -23.69 -15.96 54.03
CA GLY A 206 -25.10 -15.90 53.67
C GLY A 206 -25.37 -16.45 52.29
N GLY A 207 -25.91 -17.65 52.27
CA GLY A 207 -26.45 -18.28 51.07
C GLY A 207 -27.48 -17.39 50.36
N GLY A 208 -27.15 -16.99 49.17
CA GLY A 208 -28.01 -16.32 48.27
C GLY A 208 -28.23 -17.22 47.06
N ARG A 209 -29.45 -17.62 46.86
CA ARG A 209 -29.97 -18.34 45.69
C ARG A 209 -29.36 -17.76 44.42
N THR A 210 -28.70 -18.61 43.65
CA THR A 210 -28.35 -18.34 42.26
C THR A 210 -29.66 -18.06 41.50
N GLN A 211 -29.96 -16.78 41.29
CA GLN A 211 -30.96 -16.42 40.29
C GLN A 211 -30.35 -16.75 38.93
N LEU A 212 -30.89 -17.83 38.33
CA LEU A 212 -30.71 -18.08 36.91
C LEU A 212 -31.29 -16.88 36.17
N ILE A 213 -30.43 -16.01 35.65
CA ILE A 213 -30.84 -15.01 34.68
C ILE A 213 -31.28 -15.81 33.48
N GLN A 214 -32.59 -15.90 33.26
CA GLN A 214 -33.13 -16.35 31.97
C GLN A 214 -32.63 -15.37 30.92
N LEU A 215 -31.60 -15.77 30.19
CA LEU A 215 -31.24 -15.14 28.92
C LEU A 215 -32.42 -15.36 27.99
N GLN A 216 -33.31 -14.38 27.90
CA GLN A 216 -34.27 -14.32 26.81
C GLN A 216 -33.41 -14.17 25.55
N PHE A 217 -33.28 -15.26 24.82
CA PHE A 217 -32.84 -15.19 23.43
C PHE A 217 -33.92 -14.39 22.70
N LEU A 218 -33.72 -13.08 22.60
CA LEU A 218 -34.39 -12.27 21.60
C LEU A 218 -34.07 -12.94 20.27
N ALA A 219 -35.10 -13.54 19.67
CA ALA A 219 -35.00 -14.09 18.34
C ALA A 219 -34.36 -13.00 17.47
N HIS A 220 -33.16 -13.23 17.02
CA HIS A 220 -32.55 -12.38 16.05
C HIS A 220 -33.49 -12.40 14.84
N GLN A 221 -34.31 -11.36 14.73
CA GLN A 221 -34.96 -11.07 13.46
C GLN A 221 -33.84 -11.04 12.44
N ARG A 222 -33.85 -12.01 11.51
CA ARG A 222 -32.92 -12.02 10.40
C ARG A 222 -33.11 -10.70 9.67
N MET A 223 -32.26 -9.73 9.98
CA MET A 223 -32.17 -8.51 9.19
C MET A 223 -32.06 -8.92 7.72
N PRO A 224 -32.83 -8.33 6.82
CA PRO A 224 -32.70 -8.62 5.41
C PRO A 224 -31.22 -8.47 5.05
N LYS A 225 -30.64 -9.43 4.31
CA LYS A 225 -29.25 -9.37 3.87
C LYS A 225 -29.11 -8.11 3.04
N LEU A 226 -28.49 -7.07 3.62
CA LEU A 226 -28.18 -5.84 2.91
C LEU A 226 -27.28 -6.19 1.72
N ASP A 227 -27.62 -5.62 0.57
CA ASP A 227 -26.76 -5.73 -0.62
C ASP A 227 -25.45 -4.98 -0.33
N ARG A 228 -24.34 -5.71 -0.27
CA ARG A 228 -23.01 -5.12 0.01
C ARG A 228 -22.60 -4.09 -1.04
N ALA A 229 -23.01 -4.26 -2.29
CA ALA A 229 -22.70 -3.34 -3.37
C ALA A 229 -23.40 -1.97 -3.21
N ARG A 230 -24.50 -1.95 -2.43
CA ARG A 230 -25.28 -0.74 -2.12
C ARG A 230 -25.27 -0.41 -0.61
N THR A 231 -24.21 -0.81 0.08
CA THR A 231 -24.03 -0.52 1.50
C THR A 231 -22.77 0.31 1.70
N ALA A 232 -22.90 1.38 2.46
CA ALA A 232 -21.77 2.16 2.96
C ALA A 232 -21.57 1.92 4.46
N ILE A 233 -20.34 1.93 4.92
CA ILE A 233 -19.99 1.85 6.34
C ILE A 233 -19.56 3.23 6.80
N ARG A 234 -20.25 3.75 7.80
CA ARG A 234 -19.86 4.98 8.48
C ARG A 234 -18.78 4.70 9.51
N LEU A 235 -17.60 5.23 9.26
CA LEU A 235 -16.48 5.22 10.20
C LEU A 235 -16.66 6.29 11.27
N PRO A 236 -16.04 6.14 12.45
CA PRO A 236 -15.92 7.24 13.41
C PRO A 236 -15.37 8.50 12.73
N SER A 237 -15.93 9.66 13.08
CA SER A 237 -15.56 10.94 12.46
C SER A 237 -14.09 11.27 12.67
N TYR A 238 -13.56 12.20 11.87
CA TYR A 238 -12.19 12.72 12.06
C TYR A 238 -11.98 13.24 13.49
N GLU A 239 -12.95 13.96 14.03
CA GLU A 239 -12.87 14.55 15.36
C GLU A 239 -12.80 13.45 16.45
N GLN A 240 -13.58 12.38 16.29
CA GLN A 240 -13.56 11.24 17.19
C GLN A 240 -12.21 10.48 17.11
N VAL A 241 -11.74 10.14 15.91
CA VAL A 241 -10.47 9.42 15.77
C VAL A 241 -9.25 10.27 16.13
N ALA A 242 -9.36 11.60 16.07
CA ALA A 242 -8.30 12.50 16.48
C ALA A 242 -8.15 12.58 18.01
N SER A 243 -9.23 12.34 18.74
CA SER A 243 -9.25 12.40 20.22
C SER A 243 -9.18 11.05 20.90
N ASP A 244 -9.54 9.96 20.21
CA ASP A 244 -9.61 8.61 20.76
C ASP A 244 -8.81 7.60 19.92
N PRO A 245 -7.67 7.08 20.43
CA PRO A 245 -6.84 6.10 19.74
C PRO A 245 -7.53 4.76 19.52
N VAL A 246 -8.52 4.38 20.35
CA VAL A 246 -9.31 3.15 20.17
C VAL A 246 -10.19 3.30 18.92
N LEU A 247 -10.87 4.43 18.78
CA LEU A 247 -11.69 4.72 17.60
C LEU A 247 -10.82 4.88 16.34
N TYR A 248 -9.62 5.44 16.46
CA TYR A 248 -8.65 5.46 15.35
C TYR A 248 -8.28 4.05 14.90
N ALA A 249 -7.91 3.18 15.83
CA ALA A 249 -7.56 1.79 15.54
C ALA A 249 -8.74 1.03 14.92
N HIS A 250 -9.97 1.24 15.43
CA HIS A 250 -11.19 0.65 14.90
C HIS A 250 -11.49 1.12 13.46
N ALA A 251 -11.40 2.43 13.19
CA ALA A 251 -11.56 2.96 11.84
C ALA A 251 -10.53 2.40 10.87
N SER A 252 -9.26 2.32 11.28
CA SER A 252 -8.16 1.73 10.51
C SER A 252 -8.41 0.24 10.23
N ARG A 253 -8.83 -0.52 11.24
CA ARG A 253 -9.14 -1.95 11.07
C ARG A 253 -10.32 -2.18 10.13
N THR A 254 -11.39 -1.40 10.25
CA THR A 254 -12.55 -1.47 9.34
C THR A 254 -12.14 -1.17 7.91
N PHE A 255 -11.30 -0.17 7.71
CA PHE A 255 -10.71 0.18 6.42
C PHE A 255 -9.92 -0.99 5.80
N HIS A 256 -9.10 -1.69 6.59
CA HIS A 256 -8.38 -2.89 6.11
C HIS A 256 -9.32 -4.06 5.79
N ILE A 257 -10.38 -4.26 6.57
CA ILE A 257 -11.38 -5.31 6.32
C ILE A 257 -12.09 -5.10 4.98
N GLU A 258 -12.33 -3.85 4.58
CA GLU A 258 -12.97 -3.48 3.30
C GLU A 258 -11.96 -3.24 2.16
N SER A 259 -10.84 -3.97 2.17
CA SER A 259 -9.78 -3.87 1.14
C SER A 259 -9.93 -4.89 -0.01
N ASN A 260 -10.79 -5.91 0.11
CA ASN A 260 -10.99 -6.89 -0.95
C ASN A 260 -11.94 -6.34 -2.03
N PRO A 261 -11.49 -6.10 -3.27
CA PRO A 261 -12.33 -5.54 -4.33
C PRO A 261 -13.55 -6.41 -4.68
N GLY A 262 -13.51 -7.72 -4.39
CA GLY A 262 -14.62 -8.64 -4.65
C GLY A 262 -15.83 -8.47 -3.71
N ASN A 263 -15.62 -7.91 -2.51
CA ASN A 263 -16.68 -7.78 -1.52
C ASN A 263 -16.63 -6.51 -0.66
N ALA A 264 -15.70 -5.60 -0.91
CA ALA A 264 -15.61 -4.34 -0.19
C ALA A 264 -16.86 -3.49 -0.38
N ARG A 265 -17.27 -2.83 0.69
CA ARG A 265 -18.32 -1.80 0.72
C ARG A 265 -17.70 -0.42 0.57
N ALA A 266 -18.51 0.56 0.23
CA ALA A 266 -18.11 1.96 0.34
C ALA A 266 -17.88 2.33 1.81
N LEU A 267 -16.99 3.29 2.04
CA LEU A 267 -16.71 3.82 3.38
C LEU A 267 -17.04 5.32 3.42
N VAL A 268 -17.51 5.78 4.56
CA VAL A 268 -17.85 7.19 4.79
C VAL A 268 -17.23 7.65 6.09
N GLN A 269 -16.53 8.79 6.05
CA GLN A 269 -15.99 9.41 7.25
C GLN A 269 -16.32 10.89 7.29
N ALA A 270 -16.91 11.34 8.39
CA ALA A 270 -17.22 12.75 8.58
C ALA A 270 -15.97 13.59 8.89
N HIS A 271 -15.89 14.76 8.29
CA HIS A 271 -14.87 15.79 8.49
C HIS A 271 -15.57 17.15 8.63
N GLY A 272 -15.94 17.52 9.84
CA GLY A 272 -16.80 18.67 10.11
C GLY A 272 -18.18 18.50 9.47
N GLU A 273 -18.63 19.48 8.69
CA GLU A 273 -19.94 19.53 8.05
C GLU A 273 -20.03 18.72 6.74
N ARG A 274 -18.97 18.02 6.34
CA ARG A 274 -18.92 17.25 5.10
C ARG A 274 -18.43 15.83 5.36
N ASP A 275 -18.84 14.93 4.48
CA ASP A 275 -18.36 13.56 4.46
C ASP A 275 -17.31 13.36 3.37
N VAL A 276 -16.28 12.58 3.68
CA VAL A 276 -15.42 11.92 2.69
C VAL A 276 -16.07 10.59 2.35
N TRP A 277 -16.42 10.41 1.09
CA TRP A 277 -16.93 9.16 0.55
C TRP A 277 -15.79 8.42 -0.15
N LEU A 278 -15.62 7.13 0.15
CA LEU A 278 -14.70 6.23 -0.53
C LEU A 278 -15.48 5.15 -1.26
N ASN A 279 -15.33 5.10 -2.57
CA ASN A 279 -15.81 3.96 -3.34
C ASN A 279 -14.99 2.70 -3.04
N PRO A 280 -15.54 1.50 -3.25
CA PRO A 280 -14.78 0.26 -3.12
C PRO A 280 -13.48 0.27 -3.93
N PRO A 281 -12.44 -0.49 -3.52
CA PRO A 281 -11.17 -0.56 -4.23
C PRO A 281 -11.33 -0.92 -5.71
N PRO A 282 -10.38 -0.50 -6.58
CA PRO A 282 -10.42 -0.85 -7.99
C PRO A 282 -10.35 -2.37 -8.17
N ILE A 283 -11.07 -2.88 -9.15
CA ILE A 283 -10.91 -4.28 -9.57
C ILE A 283 -9.51 -4.46 -10.14
N PRO A 284 -8.75 -5.49 -9.73
CA PRO A 284 -7.42 -5.75 -10.25
C PRO A 284 -7.39 -5.81 -11.78
N LEU A 285 -6.31 -5.33 -12.37
CA LEU A 285 -6.10 -5.47 -13.81
C LEU A 285 -5.86 -6.93 -14.15
N SER A 286 -6.50 -7.41 -15.21
CA SER A 286 -6.18 -8.70 -15.81
C SER A 286 -4.78 -8.68 -16.44
N THR A 287 -4.20 -9.86 -16.70
CA THR A 287 -2.90 -9.96 -17.38
C THR A 287 -2.85 -9.20 -18.71
N PRO A 288 -3.86 -9.30 -19.61
CA PRO A 288 -3.84 -8.51 -20.85
C PRO A 288 -3.88 -6.99 -20.61
N GLU A 289 -4.62 -6.52 -19.62
CA GLU A 289 -4.65 -5.09 -19.27
C GLU A 289 -3.30 -4.64 -18.69
N MET A 290 -2.70 -5.44 -17.79
CA MET A 290 -1.35 -5.18 -17.29
C MET A 290 -0.34 -5.11 -18.45
N ASP A 291 -0.36 -6.07 -19.35
CA ASP A 291 0.52 -6.08 -20.52
C ASP A 291 0.30 -4.84 -21.39
N GLY A 292 -0.95 -4.42 -21.61
CA GLY A 292 -1.27 -3.20 -22.33
C GLY A 292 -0.74 -1.93 -21.67
N VAL A 293 -0.73 -1.86 -20.34
CA VAL A 293 -0.11 -0.75 -19.58
C VAL A 293 1.39 -0.70 -19.82
N PHE A 294 2.08 -1.85 -19.70
CA PHE A 294 3.53 -1.92 -19.86
C PHE A 294 4.00 -1.86 -21.32
N ALA A 295 3.14 -2.16 -22.29
CA ALA A 295 3.39 -1.97 -23.71
C ALA A 295 3.24 -0.50 -24.16
N ALA A 296 2.78 0.41 -23.29
CA ALA A 296 2.70 1.83 -23.62
C ALA A 296 4.10 2.38 -23.95
N PRO A 297 4.25 3.24 -24.99
CA PRO A 297 5.53 3.72 -25.46
C PRO A 297 6.16 4.75 -24.53
N PHE A 298 6.72 4.33 -23.43
CA PHE A 298 7.47 5.19 -22.52
C PHE A 298 8.98 5.10 -22.78
N GLN A 299 9.67 6.23 -22.62
CA GLN A 299 11.05 6.36 -23.10
C GLN A 299 12.12 5.84 -22.13
N ARG A 300 11.79 5.43 -20.92
CA ARG A 300 12.74 5.05 -19.87
C ARG A 300 13.84 6.09 -19.65
N ARG A 301 13.47 7.37 -19.57
CA ARG A 301 14.39 8.48 -19.38
C ARG A 301 13.83 9.45 -18.33
N PRO A 302 14.70 10.17 -17.61
CA PRO A 302 14.28 11.32 -16.83
C PRO A 302 13.58 12.35 -17.70
N HIS A 303 12.75 13.20 -17.07
CA HIS A 303 12.08 14.27 -17.78
C HIS A 303 13.07 15.24 -18.43
N PRO A 304 12.85 15.74 -19.66
CA PRO A 304 13.80 16.61 -20.36
C PRO A 304 14.20 17.88 -19.60
N SER A 305 13.35 18.38 -18.69
CA SER A 305 13.65 19.55 -17.85
C SER A 305 14.85 19.36 -16.92
N TYR A 306 15.26 18.13 -16.67
CA TYR A 306 16.45 17.85 -15.85
C TYR A 306 17.77 17.99 -16.60
N GLY A 307 17.73 18.11 -17.93
CA GLY A 307 18.93 18.21 -18.77
C GLY A 307 19.89 17.04 -18.53
N GLU A 308 21.15 17.33 -18.26
CA GLU A 308 22.20 16.34 -18.01
C GLU A 308 22.32 15.92 -16.54
N ALA A 309 21.45 16.44 -15.66
CA ALA A 309 21.51 16.11 -14.24
C ALA A 309 21.18 14.63 -13.99
N LYS A 310 21.96 13.99 -13.15
CA LYS A 310 21.72 12.60 -12.73
C LYS A 310 20.64 12.54 -11.66
N ILE A 311 19.72 11.62 -11.81
CA ILE A 311 18.70 11.31 -10.80
C ILE A 311 19.10 9.98 -10.14
N PRO A 312 19.59 9.96 -8.90
CA PRO A 312 20.14 8.75 -8.28
C PRO A 312 19.17 7.56 -8.28
N ALA A 313 17.88 7.80 -7.98
CA ALA A 313 16.87 6.74 -8.01
C ALA A 313 16.67 6.16 -9.41
N PHE A 314 16.69 7.00 -10.46
CA PHE A 314 16.59 6.51 -11.83
C PHE A 314 17.80 5.66 -12.21
N GLU A 315 19.02 6.10 -11.88
CA GLU A 315 20.24 5.32 -12.16
C GLU A 315 20.19 3.92 -11.53
N MET A 316 19.62 3.81 -10.34
CA MET A 316 19.48 2.54 -9.62
C MET A 316 18.49 1.58 -10.29
N ILE A 317 17.38 2.10 -10.82
CA ILE A 317 16.26 1.26 -11.29
C ILE A 317 16.12 1.18 -12.80
N ARG A 318 16.88 1.93 -13.60
CA ARG A 318 16.69 2.03 -15.06
C ARG A 318 16.74 0.71 -15.82
N PHE A 319 17.39 -0.30 -15.26
CA PHE A 319 17.46 -1.67 -15.82
C PHE A 319 16.66 -2.68 -14.99
N SER A 320 15.70 -2.23 -14.21
CA SER A 320 14.76 -3.10 -13.50
C SER A 320 13.49 -3.32 -14.30
N VAL A 321 12.86 -4.47 -14.09
CA VAL A 321 11.59 -4.86 -14.70
C VAL A 321 10.62 -5.28 -13.64
N ASN A 322 9.47 -4.61 -13.58
CA ASN A 322 8.37 -4.98 -12.70
C ASN A 322 7.54 -6.08 -13.35
N ILE A 323 7.38 -7.22 -12.66
CA ILE A 323 6.65 -8.39 -13.18
C ILE A 323 5.23 -8.53 -12.62
N MET A 324 4.93 -7.86 -11.51
CA MET A 324 3.63 -7.95 -10.84
C MET A 324 3.41 -6.78 -9.89
N ARG A 325 2.17 -6.58 -9.48
CA ARG A 325 1.72 -5.63 -8.45
C ARG A 325 0.89 -6.34 -7.41
N GLY A 326 0.71 -5.70 -6.26
CA GLY A 326 -0.06 -6.21 -5.13
C GLY A 326 0.76 -7.08 -4.18
N CYS A 327 0.21 -7.31 -2.99
CA CYS A 327 0.82 -8.17 -1.97
C CYS A 327 -0.26 -8.71 -1.02
N PHE A 328 -0.38 -10.01 -0.91
CA PHE A 328 -1.31 -10.67 0.02
C PHE A 328 -0.72 -10.91 1.43
N GLY A 329 0.44 -10.33 1.71
CA GLY A 329 1.13 -10.45 2.99
C GLY A 329 0.35 -9.84 4.16
N GLY A 330 -0.30 -8.69 3.94
CA GLY A 330 -1.13 -8.03 4.94
C GLY A 330 -0.38 -7.47 6.15
N CYS A 331 0.94 -7.26 6.04
CA CYS A 331 1.74 -6.73 7.15
C CYS A 331 1.21 -5.36 7.58
N THR A 332 0.97 -5.16 8.88
CA THR A 332 0.26 -4.00 9.43
C THR A 332 0.99 -2.66 9.24
N PHE A 333 2.31 -2.69 9.09
CA PHE A 333 3.15 -1.51 8.86
C PHE A 333 3.32 -1.16 7.37
N CYS A 334 2.87 -2.04 6.44
CA CYS A 334 3.21 -1.93 5.02
C CYS A 334 2.14 -1.21 4.22
N SER A 335 2.55 -0.21 3.44
CA SER A 335 1.65 0.57 2.58
C SER A 335 1.24 -0.13 1.28
N ILE A 336 1.91 -1.21 0.89
CA ILE A 336 1.70 -1.86 -0.42
C ILE A 336 0.28 -2.39 -0.55
N THR A 337 -0.22 -3.12 0.45
CA THR A 337 -1.60 -3.65 0.44
C THR A 337 -2.64 -2.54 0.32
N GLU A 338 -2.39 -1.39 0.96
CA GLU A 338 -3.30 -0.24 0.95
C GLU A 338 -3.26 0.56 -0.36
N HIS A 339 -2.13 0.53 -1.07
CA HIS A 339 -1.95 1.25 -2.32
C HIS A 339 -2.15 0.36 -3.55
N GLU A 340 -1.45 -0.77 -3.65
CA GLU A 340 -1.52 -1.65 -4.83
C GLU A 340 -2.61 -2.72 -4.71
N GLY A 341 -3.11 -2.94 -3.49
CA GLY A 341 -4.10 -3.96 -3.20
C GLY A 341 -3.48 -5.30 -2.79
N ARG A 342 -4.36 -6.22 -2.38
CA ARG A 342 -4.00 -7.53 -1.84
C ARG A 342 -4.04 -8.66 -2.87
N ILE A 343 -4.61 -8.44 -4.04
CA ILE A 343 -4.67 -9.43 -5.12
C ILE A 343 -3.51 -9.19 -6.08
N ILE A 344 -2.80 -10.26 -6.40
CA ILE A 344 -1.64 -10.18 -7.28
C ILE A 344 -2.09 -9.96 -8.72
N GLN A 345 -1.53 -8.94 -9.37
CA GLN A 345 -1.73 -8.60 -10.77
C GLN A 345 -0.43 -8.88 -11.51
N SER A 346 -0.37 -10.00 -12.23
CA SER A 346 0.85 -10.44 -12.92
C SER A 346 0.80 -10.10 -14.40
N ARG A 347 1.94 -9.71 -14.93
CA ARG A 347 2.18 -9.59 -16.38
C ARG A 347 2.34 -10.97 -17.01
N SER A 348 2.15 -11.05 -18.32
CA SER A 348 2.53 -12.24 -19.09
C SER A 348 4.05 -12.35 -19.19
N GLU A 349 4.52 -13.57 -19.32
CA GLU A 349 5.93 -13.87 -19.59
C GLU A 349 6.42 -13.14 -20.84
N GLN A 350 5.62 -13.18 -21.91
CA GLN A 350 5.95 -12.51 -23.16
C GLN A 350 6.14 -10.99 -23.00
N SER A 351 5.25 -10.32 -22.28
CA SER A 351 5.36 -8.89 -21.99
C SER A 351 6.66 -8.56 -21.22
N ILE A 352 7.03 -9.39 -20.25
CA ILE A 352 8.24 -9.20 -19.46
C ILE A 352 9.51 -9.42 -20.29
N LEU A 353 9.57 -10.50 -21.07
CA LEU A 353 10.71 -10.81 -21.93
C LEU A 353 10.90 -9.72 -23.01
N HIS A 354 9.81 -9.26 -23.60
CA HIS A 354 9.85 -8.17 -24.57
C HIS A 354 10.41 -6.87 -23.96
N GLU A 355 10.02 -6.52 -22.73
CA GLU A 355 10.58 -5.34 -22.04
C GLU A 355 12.09 -5.49 -21.75
N ILE A 356 12.57 -6.69 -21.41
CA ILE A 356 14.00 -6.96 -21.25
C ILE A 356 14.74 -6.74 -22.58
N GLU A 357 14.16 -7.19 -23.71
CA GLU A 357 14.73 -6.95 -25.04
C GLU A 357 14.74 -5.46 -25.39
N GLU A 358 13.69 -4.73 -25.09
CA GLU A 358 13.66 -3.27 -25.27
C GLU A 358 14.72 -2.53 -24.42
N ILE A 359 14.93 -2.98 -23.17
CA ILE A 359 16.00 -2.43 -22.32
C ILE A 359 17.35 -2.68 -22.98
N ARG A 360 17.60 -3.92 -23.43
CA ARG A 360 18.83 -4.31 -24.11
C ARG A 360 19.11 -3.46 -25.34
N ASP A 361 18.09 -3.29 -26.18
CA ASP A 361 18.26 -2.71 -27.52
C ASP A 361 18.15 -1.17 -27.53
N LYS A 362 17.37 -0.59 -26.62
CA LYS A 362 17.01 0.83 -26.65
C LYS A 362 17.51 1.66 -25.47
N THR A 363 17.92 1.03 -24.35
CA THR A 363 18.33 1.81 -23.17
C THR A 363 19.83 2.04 -23.15
N PRO A 364 20.29 3.30 -23.25
CA PRO A 364 21.73 3.61 -23.26
C PRO A 364 22.45 3.09 -22.02
N GLY A 365 23.67 2.57 -22.20
CA GLY A 365 24.51 2.10 -21.12
C GLY A 365 24.13 0.73 -20.55
N PHE A 366 23.28 -0.04 -21.21
CA PHE A 366 23.00 -1.40 -20.81
C PHE A 366 24.26 -2.29 -20.94
N THR A 367 24.62 -2.98 -19.86
CA THR A 367 25.83 -3.82 -19.76
C THR A 367 25.55 -5.31 -19.80
N GLY A 368 24.32 -5.70 -20.07
CA GLY A 368 23.86 -7.08 -20.03
C GLY A 368 23.30 -7.51 -18.66
N VAL A 369 23.11 -6.58 -17.74
CA VAL A 369 22.61 -6.88 -16.38
C VAL A 369 21.24 -6.25 -16.17
N ILE A 370 20.23 -7.11 -15.96
CA ILE A 370 18.96 -6.68 -15.39
C ILE A 370 19.14 -6.58 -13.88
N SER A 371 19.00 -5.37 -13.34
CA SER A 371 19.30 -5.07 -11.95
C SER A 371 18.27 -5.61 -10.96
N ASP A 372 17.04 -5.80 -11.41
CA ASP A 372 15.96 -6.45 -10.68
C ASP A 372 14.89 -6.98 -11.64
N LEU A 373 14.48 -8.22 -11.46
CA LEU A 373 13.32 -8.81 -12.10
C LEU A 373 12.34 -9.21 -11.01
N GLY A 374 11.53 -8.27 -10.56
CA GLY A 374 10.74 -8.43 -9.35
C GLY A 374 9.51 -7.54 -9.27
N GLY A 375 9.11 -7.24 -8.07
CA GLY A 375 7.93 -6.43 -7.74
C GLY A 375 7.87 -6.17 -6.23
N PRO A 376 6.70 -5.80 -5.68
CA PRO A 376 6.57 -5.55 -4.25
C PRO A 376 7.03 -6.71 -3.37
N THR A 377 6.85 -7.93 -3.87
CA THR A 377 7.37 -9.18 -3.28
C THR A 377 7.72 -10.13 -4.42
N ALA A 378 9.02 -10.32 -4.69
CA ALA A 378 9.50 -10.99 -5.90
C ALA A 378 8.89 -12.38 -6.15
N ASN A 379 8.70 -13.18 -5.09
CA ASN A 379 8.20 -14.55 -5.20
C ASN A 379 6.67 -14.69 -5.01
N MET A 380 5.91 -13.62 -5.31
CA MET A 380 4.44 -13.70 -5.41
C MET A 380 3.94 -13.69 -6.86
N TYR A 381 4.83 -13.66 -7.84
CA TYR A 381 4.45 -13.71 -9.25
C TYR A 381 3.59 -14.92 -9.57
N ARG A 382 2.41 -14.69 -10.14
CA ARG A 382 1.41 -15.72 -10.49
C ARG A 382 0.81 -16.49 -9.32
N LEU A 383 1.15 -16.17 -8.07
CA LEU A 383 0.49 -16.76 -6.92
C LEU A 383 -0.89 -16.11 -6.69
N ALA A 384 -1.90 -16.91 -6.43
CA ALA A 384 -3.28 -16.48 -6.24
C ALA A 384 -4.05 -17.45 -5.33
N CYS A 385 -5.26 -17.09 -4.99
CA CYS A 385 -6.20 -18.07 -4.40
C CYS A 385 -6.56 -19.13 -5.46
N LYS A 386 -6.62 -20.40 -5.05
CA LYS A 386 -6.97 -21.53 -5.94
C LYS A 386 -8.40 -21.45 -6.47
N ASP A 387 -9.30 -20.79 -5.73
CA ASP A 387 -10.71 -20.63 -6.12
C ASP A 387 -11.10 -19.14 -6.14
N PRO A 388 -11.43 -18.58 -7.31
CA PRO A 388 -11.87 -17.20 -7.46
C PRO A 388 -13.12 -16.84 -6.66
N LYS A 389 -14.01 -17.82 -6.40
CA LYS A 389 -15.22 -17.60 -5.58
C LYS A 389 -14.86 -17.41 -4.11
N ILE A 390 -13.90 -18.21 -3.61
CA ILE A 390 -13.35 -18.03 -2.26
C ILE A 390 -12.61 -16.68 -2.19
N GLU A 391 -11.80 -16.35 -3.17
CA GLU A 391 -11.05 -15.08 -3.21
C GLU A 391 -12.01 -13.88 -3.15
N SER A 392 -13.04 -13.86 -3.98
CA SER A 392 -14.02 -12.77 -4.03
C SER A 392 -14.80 -12.58 -2.73
N ALA A 393 -15.05 -13.66 -1.99
CA ALA A 393 -15.76 -13.63 -0.71
C ALA A 393 -14.85 -13.45 0.51
N CYS A 394 -13.53 -13.59 0.33
CA CYS A 394 -12.56 -13.65 1.43
C CYS A 394 -12.43 -12.30 2.16
N ARG A 395 -12.41 -12.37 3.50
CA ARG A 395 -12.22 -11.21 4.39
C ARG A 395 -10.98 -11.35 5.28
N ARG A 396 -10.12 -12.33 5.03
CA ARG A 396 -8.83 -12.45 5.74
C ARG A 396 -7.94 -11.27 5.36
N LEU A 397 -7.24 -10.72 6.33
CA LEU A 397 -6.31 -9.61 6.11
C LEU A 397 -4.98 -10.09 5.49
N SER A 398 -4.62 -11.36 5.70
CA SER A 398 -3.39 -11.96 5.18
C SER A 398 -3.64 -13.38 4.67
N CYS A 399 -2.98 -13.76 3.58
CA CYS A 399 -2.97 -15.16 3.10
C CYS A 399 -1.81 -15.99 3.71
N VAL A 400 -0.93 -15.33 4.47
CA VAL A 400 0.30 -15.95 5.01
C VAL A 400 0.45 -15.79 6.52
N PHE A 401 -0.52 -15.17 7.19
CA PHE A 401 -0.53 -15.03 8.64
C PHE A 401 -1.92 -15.39 9.23
N PRO A 402 -1.99 -16.05 10.41
CA PRO A 402 -0.89 -16.62 11.23
C PRO A 402 -0.18 -17.82 10.60
N GLY A 403 -0.73 -18.39 9.56
CA GLY A 403 -0.16 -19.44 8.74
C GLY A 403 -0.58 -19.29 7.28
N ILE A 404 0.11 -19.97 6.39
CA ILE A 404 -0.20 -19.96 4.95
C ILE A 404 -1.58 -20.58 4.73
N CYS A 405 -2.45 -19.85 4.03
CA CYS A 405 -3.81 -20.28 3.72
C CYS A 405 -3.80 -21.52 2.83
N GLU A 406 -4.60 -22.51 3.15
CA GLU A 406 -4.72 -23.76 2.35
C GLU A 406 -5.23 -23.51 0.92
N ASN A 407 -6.01 -22.44 0.74
CA ASN A 407 -6.50 -22.02 -0.57
C ASN A 407 -5.47 -21.19 -1.36
N LEU A 408 -4.31 -20.86 -0.81
CA LEU A 408 -3.27 -20.16 -1.53
C LEU A 408 -2.49 -21.14 -2.41
N ASP A 409 -2.38 -20.82 -3.69
CA ASP A 409 -1.39 -21.48 -4.56
C ASP A 409 0.00 -20.97 -4.20
N THR A 410 0.94 -21.88 -4.02
CA THR A 410 2.33 -21.58 -3.65
C THR A 410 3.34 -22.16 -4.65
N ASP A 411 2.89 -22.51 -5.87
CA ASP A 411 3.75 -23.05 -6.92
C ASP A 411 4.60 -21.96 -7.57
N HIS A 412 5.92 -22.02 -7.38
CA HIS A 412 6.87 -21.08 -7.99
C HIS A 412 7.31 -21.50 -9.41
N THR A 413 6.80 -22.59 -9.95
CA THR A 413 7.19 -23.08 -11.30
C THR A 413 7.07 -22.01 -12.40
N PRO A 414 5.99 -21.19 -12.47
CA PRO A 414 5.92 -20.12 -13.46
C PRO A 414 7.02 -19.07 -13.31
N LEU A 415 7.39 -18.74 -12.07
CA LEU A 415 8.46 -17.77 -11.78
C LEU A 415 9.84 -18.33 -12.17
N LEU A 416 10.09 -19.59 -11.85
CA LEU A 416 11.34 -20.28 -12.24
C LEU A 416 11.50 -20.36 -13.77
N GLN A 417 10.43 -20.64 -14.48
CA GLN A 417 10.44 -20.63 -15.95
C GLN A 417 10.75 -19.25 -16.51
N LEU A 418 10.12 -18.20 -15.99
CA LEU A 418 10.40 -16.82 -16.36
C LEU A 418 11.87 -16.45 -16.12
N TYR A 419 12.42 -16.78 -14.96
CA TYR A 419 13.81 -16.49 -14.63
C TYR A 419 14.80 -17.16 -15.60
N ARG A 420 14.57 -18.43 -15.93
CA ARG A 420 15.40 -19.18 -16.87
C ARG A 420 15.34 -18.61 -18.29
N LYS A 421 14.14 -18.25 -18.76
CA LYS A 421 13.96 -17.63 -20.09
C LYS A 421 14.59 -16.25 -20.14
N ALA A 422 14.41 -15.42 -19.11
CA ALA A 422 15.03 -14.10 -19.04
C ALA A 422 16.58 -14.18 -19.09
N ARG A 423 17.19 -15.15 -18.39
CA ARG A 423 18.63 -15.38 -18.45
C ARG A 423 19.13 -15.90 -19.80
N ALA A 424 18.28 -16.60 -20.53
CA ALA A 424 18.63 -17.18 -21.84
C ALA A 424 18.53 -16.20 -23.00
N LEU A 425 18.00 -14.99 -22.77
CA LEU A 425 17.90 -13.96 -23.81
C LEU A 425 19.29 -13.55 -24.30
N PRO A 426 19.52 -13.48 -25.63
CA PRO A 426 20.78 -13.02 -26.20
C PRO A 426 21.15 -11.63 -25.66
N GLY A 427 22.40 -11.42 -25.28
CA GLY A 427 22.89 -10.15 -24.74
C GLY A 427 22.59 -9.90 -23.24
N VAL A 428 21.82 -10.77 -22.60
CA VAL A 428 21.60 -10.75 -21.14
C VAL A 428 22.65 -11.63 -20.48
N LYS A 429 23.47 -11.07 -19.62
CA LYS A 429 24.53 -11.76 -18.86
C LYS A 429 24.09 -12.17 -17.48
N LYS A 430 23.28 -11.33 -16.82
CA LYS A 430 22.76 -11.57 -15.47
C LYS A 430 21.35 -10.99 -15.32
N VAL A 431 20.53 -11.70 -14.58
CA VAL A 431 19.24 -11.23 -14.08
C VAL A 431 19.30 -11.32 -12.57
N LEU A 432 19.28 -10.19 -11.88
CA LEU A 432 19.33 -10.12 -10.43
C LEU A 432 17.92 -9.97 -9.86
N ILE A 433 17.76 -10.41 -8.61
CA ILE A 433 16.58 -10.19 -7.79
C ILE A 433 17.02 -9.35 -6.60
N SER A 434 16.61 -8.08 -6.61
CA SER A 434 16.93 -7.10 -5.58
C SER A 434 15.68 -6.70 -4.77
N SER A 435 14.50 -7.02 -5.28
CA SER A 435 13.22 -6.87 -4.59
C SER A 435 13.13 -7.79 -3.39
N GLY A 436 12.35 -7.38 -2.37
CA GLY A 436 12.07 -8.22 -1.21
C GLY A 436 11.36 -9.51 -1.60
N LEU A 437 11.54 -10.55 -0.80
CA LEU A 437 10.86 -11.82 -0.98
C LEU A 437 10.24 -12.33 0.33
N ARG A 438 9.24 -13.19 0.20
CA ARG A 438 8.65 -13.92 1.32
C ARG A 438 9.41 -15.22 1.53
N TYR A 439 10.23 -15.27 2.57
CA TYR A 439 11.02 -16.46 2.90
C TYR A 439 10.14 -17.63 3.38
N ASP A 440 9.03 -17.35 4.03
CA ASP A 440 8.03 -18.35 4.45
C ASP A 440 7.36 -19.08 3.27
N LEU A 441 7.19 -18.42 2.13
CA LEU A 441 6.80 -19.08 0.87
C LEU A 441 7.98 -19.81 0.22
N ALA A 442 9.16 -19.18 0.22
CA ALA A 442 10.35 -19.72 -0.44
C ALA A 442 10.82 -21.06 0.15
N VAL A 443 10.74 -21.23 1.48
CA VAL A 443 11.14 -22.51 2.13
C VAL A 443 10.28 -23.69 1.75
N ARG A 444 9.07 -23.45 1.22
CA ARG A 444 8.19 -24.51 0.71
C ARG A 444 8.65 -25.08 -0.63
N ASP A 445 9.49 -24.35 -1.34
CA ASP A 445 10.07 -24.75 -2.61
C ASP A 445 11.61 -24.61 -2.58
N PRO A 446 12.34 -25.62 -2.07
CA PRO A 446 13.80 -25.58 -2.05
C PRO A 446 14.44 -25.42 -3.44
N GLN A 447 13.74 -25.80 -4.52
CA GLN A 447 14.22 -25.61 -5.89
C GLN A 447 14.22 -24.11 -6.25
N TYR A 448 13.20 -23.36 -5.82
CA TYR A 448 13.19 -21.91 -5.96
C TYR A 448 14.39 -21.27 -5.24
N VAL A 449 14.65 -21.65 -3.99
CA VAL A 449 15.80 -21.10 -3.24
C VAL A 449 17.12 -21.46 -3.93
N ARG A 450 17.27 -22.68 -4.44
CA ARG A 450 18.47 -23.08 -5.20
C ARG A 450 18.66 -22.24 -6.47
N GLU A 451 17.64 -22.05 -7.28
CA GLU A 451 17.68 -21.23 -8.50
C GLU A 451 18.04 -19.77 -8.17
N LEU A 452 17.38 -19.20 -7.16
CA LEU A 452 17.63 -17.85 -6.67
C LEU A 452 19.10 -17.65 -6.32
N VAL A 453 19.63 -18.48 -5.43
CA VAL A 453 21.01 -18.42 -4.94
C VAL A 453 22.02 -18.66 -6.06
N SER A 454 21.78 -19.67 -6.89
CA SER A 454 22.73 -20.05 -7.93
C SER A 454 22.84 -19.03 -9.05
N HIS A 455 21.78 -18.27 -9.34
CA HIS A 455 21.72 -17.47 -10.56
C HIS A 455 21.34 -16.00 -10.37
N HIS A 456 20.59 -15.64 -9.31
CA HIS A 456 19.92 -14.34 -9.20
C HIS A 456 20.41 -13.48 -8.04
N VAL A 457 21.21 -14.03 -7.14
CA VAL A 457 21.87 -13.30 -6.06
C VAL A 457 23.31 -12.99 -6.46
N GLY A 458 23.71 -11.73 -6.30
CA GLY A 458 25.10 -11.30 -6.42
C GLY A 458 25.92 -11.72 -5.19
N GLY A 459 26.40 -10.76 -4.40
CA GLY A 459 27.04 -11.02 -3.11
C GLY A 459 26.10 -10.95 -1.92
N TYR A 460 25.00 -10.21 -2.06
CA TYR A 460 24.08 -9.91 -0.94
C TYR A 460 22.63 -10.14 -1.36
N LEU A 461 21.85 -10.74 -0.45
CA LEU A 461 20.39 -10.80 -0.55
C LEU A 461 19.77 -10.08 0.65
N LYS A 462 18.99 -9.05 0.37
CA LYS A 462 18.20 -8.34 1.38
C LYS A 462 16.98 -9.15 1.73
N ILE A 463 16.72 -9.32 3.03
CA ILE A 463 15.59 -10.08 3.53
C ILE A 463 15.02 -9.38 4.77
N ALA A 464 13.72 -9.46 4.96
CA ALA A 464 13.03 -8.67 5.96
C ALA A 464 12.30 -9.56 7.00
N PRO A 465 13.00 -10.12 8.00
CA PRO A 465 12.35 -10.77 9.13
C PRO A 465 11.57 -9.77 10.00
N GLU A 466 11.97 -8.50 10.04
CA GLU A 466 11.41 -7.34 10.73
C GLU A 466 11.64 -7.35 12.24
N HIS A 467 11.55 -8.48 12.93
CA HIS A 467 11.83 -8.63 14.36
C HIS A 467 12.27 -10.07 14.66
N THR A 468 12.79 -10.33 15.86
CA THR A 468 13.19 -11.66 16.35
C THR A 468 12.16 -12.27 17.28
N GLU A 469 11.34 -11.46 17.94
CA GLU A 469 10.39 -11.89 18.97
C GLU A 469 8.98 -12.08 18.39
N ASP A 470 8.29 -13.14 18.83
CA ASP A 470 6.95 -13.50 18.34
C ASP A 470 5.88 -12.43 18.64
N GLY A 471 5.98 -11.74 19.77
CA GLY A 471 5.04 -10.69 20.16
C GLY A 471 4.95 -9.56 19.12
N PRO A 472 6.05 -8.84 18.85
CA PRO A 472 6.09 -7.84 17.78
C PRO A 472 5.75 -8.40 16.40
N LEU A 473 6.24 -9.62 16.05
CA LEU A 473 5.93 -10.25 14.76
C LEU A 473 4.44 -10.52 14.61
N ALA A 474 3.76 -10.96 15.67
CA ALA A 474 2.31 -11.15 15.65
C ALA A 474 1.56 -9.82 15.41
N HIS A 475 1.98 -8.73 16.05
CA HIS A 475 1.42 -7.39 15.80
C HIS A 475 1.69 -6.90 14.36
N MET A 476 2.82 -7.27 13.79
CA MET A 476 3.18 -6.99 12.40
C MET A 476 2.44 -7.86 11.38
N MET A 477 1.74 -8.91 11.82
CA MET A 477 1.20 -9.98 10.96
C MET A 477 2.31 -10.65 10.12
N LYS A 478 3.46 -10.89 10.74
CA LYS A 478 4.60 -11.61 10.16
C LYS A 478 4.72 -13.01 10.79
N PRO A 479 5.23 -14.01 10.05
CA PRO A 479 5.51 -15.33 10.62
C PRO A 479 6.64 -15.23 11.66
N GLY A 480 6.67 -16.19 12.58
CA GLY A 480 7.79 -16.36 13.51
C GLY A 480 9.12 -16.67 12.80
N MET A 481 10.20 -16.70 13.57
CA MET A 481 11.58 -16.83 13.07
C MET A 481 11.89 -18.20 12.45
N ASP A 482 11.11 -19.24 12.73
CA ASP A 482 11.37 -20.61 12.22
C ASP A 482 11.53 -20.64 10.71
N SER A 483 10.65 -19.96 9.96
CA SER A 483 10.72 -19.89 8.50
C SER A 483 11.95 -19.14 8.02
N TYR A 484 12.39 -18.12 8.76
CA TYR A 484 13.61 -17.38 8.46
C TYR A 484 14.85 -18.27 8.63
N GLU A 485 14.93 -18.99 9.75
CA GLU A 485 16.05 -19.90 10.01
C GLU A 485 16.13 -21.03 8.98
N GLN A 486 15.00 -21.62 8.60
CA GLN A 486 14.94 -22.60 7.52
C GLN A 486 15.45 -22.02 6.20
N PHE A 487 15.02 -20.79 5.87
CA PHE A 487 15.50 -20.11 4.67
C PHE A 487 17.02 -19.85 4.74
N ARG A 488 17.54 -19.40 5.87
CA ARG A 488 18.97 -19.16 6.09
C ARG A 488 19.79 -20.45 5.85
N ILE A 489 19.34 -21.56 6.42
CA ILE A 489 20.00 -22.87 6.23
C ILE A 489 20.04 -23.27 4.75
N LEU A 490 18.92 -23.13 4.04
CA LEU A 490 18.86 -23.43 2.60
C LEU A 490 19.74 -22.47 1.79
N PHE A 491 19.73 -21.20 2.12
CA PHE A 491 20.54 -20.17 1.47
C PHE A 491 22.04 -20.49 1.61
N GLU A 492 22.53 -20.73 2.82
CA GLU A 492 23.91 -21.08 3.10
C GLU A 492 24.34 -22.39 2.39
N LYS A 493 23.48 -23.41 2.45
CA LYS A 493 23.70 -24.68 1.76
C LYS A 493 23.89 -24.47 0.26
N PHE A 494 22.95 -23.79 -0.40
CA PHE A 494 22.99 -23.61 -1.85
C PHE A 494 24.05 -22.61 -2.30
N SER A 495 24.42 -21.62 -1.48
CA SER A 495 25.56 -20.74 -1.74
C SER A 495 26.86 -21.54 -1.77
N LYS A 496 27.06 -22.45 -0.80
CA LYS A 496 28.21 -23.34 -0.74
C LYS A 496 28.23 -24.32 -1.93
N GLU A 497 27.10 -24.94 -2.26
CA GLU A 497 26.97 -25.80 -3.43
C GLU A 497 27.29 -25.08 -4.75
N ALA A 498 26.90 -23.80 -4.86
CA ALA A 498 27.18 -22.95 -6.02
C ALA A 498 28.61 -22.39 -6.05
N GLY A 499 29.44 -22.65 -5.04
CA GLY A 499 30.80 -22.11 -4.91
C GLY A 499 30.83 -20.58 -4.79
N LYS A 500 29.81 -19.98 -4.19
CA LYS A 500 29.67 -18.53 -4.09
C LYS A 500 29.78 -18.04 -2.64
N GLU A 501 30.41 -16.92 -2.47
CA GLU A 501 30.41 -16.16 -1.22
C GLU A 501 29.25 -15.17 -1.25
N GLN A 502 28.19 -15.47 -0.49
CA GLN A 502 26.95 -14.70 -0.45
C GLN A 502 26.46 -14.54 0.98
N TYR A 503 25.81 -13.39 1.25
CA TYR A 503 25.37 -13.02 2.58
C TYR A 503 23.91 -12.58 2.58
N LEU A 504 23.18 -12.94 3.64
CA LEU A 504 21.87 -12.38 3.94
C LEU A 504 22.04 -11.06 4.69
N ILE A 505 21.31 -10.04 4.28
CA ILE A 505 21.23 -8.74 4.95
C ILE A 505 19.83 -8.61 5.54
N PRO A 506 19.64 -8.94 6.83
CA PRO A 506 18.34 -8.85 7.46
C PRO A 506 17.99 -7.40 7.77
N TYR A 507 16.74 -7.02 7.48
CA TYR A 507 16.15 -5.76 7.90
C TYR A 507 15.27 -5.97 9.12
N PHE A 508 15.42 -5.07 10.10
CA PHE A 508 14.64 -5.04 11.33
C PHE A 508 13.94 -3.69 11.50
N ILE A 509 12.74 -3.73 12.07
CA ILE A 509 11.98 -2.54 12.48
C ILE A 509 12.23 -2.34 13.99
N ALA A 510 12.82 -1.20 14.32
CA ALA A 510 12.99 -0.80 15.71
C ALA A 510 11.74 -0.07 16.24
N ALA A 511 11.51 -0.19 17.55
CA ALA A 511 10.44 0.53 18.27
C ALA A 511 9.02 0.26 17.73
N HIS A 512 8.76 -0.92 17.15
CA HIS A 512 7.41 -1.34 16.82
C HIS A 512 6.63 -1.65 18.11
N PRO A 513 5.31 -1.41 18.18
CA PRO A 513 4.49 -1.84 19.31
C PRO A 513 4.73 -3.31 19.68
N GLY A 514 4.94 -3.57 20.95
CA GLY A 514 5.32 -4.89 21.47
C GLY A 514 6.84 -5.14 21.57
N THR A 515 7.68 -4.24 21.08
CA THR A 515 9.14 -4.27 21.31
C THR A 515 9.42 -3.77 22.72
N THR A 516 10.15 -4.55 23.53
CA THR A 516 10.57 -4.19 24.90
C THR A 516 11.98 -3.62 24.89
#